data_6514562c2ad82552ba2693a81f462292
#
_entry.id   6514562c2ad82552ba2693a81f462292
#
_cell.length_a   1.000
_cell.length_b   1.000
_cell.length_c   1.000
_cell.angle_alpha   90.00
_cell.angle_beta   90.00
_cell.angle_gamma   90.00
#
_symmetry.space_group_name_H-M   'P 1'
#
loop_
_entity.id
_entity.type
_entity.pdbx_description
1 polymer ?
#
loop_
_entity_poly.entity_id
_entity_poly.type
_entity_poly.pdbx_seq_one_letter_code
_entity_poly.pdbx_strand_id
1 'polypeptide(L)'
;MQIEIPYTPRPLQAELHDALDKHRWAVVVCHRRFGKTVMAINHLLRHAVLCDKPNPRVAYIAPTFTQAKRIAFDYLKVFAEKIPMVRFHETELRCDLPNGGRIQLLGAENPSSLRGIYLDYCVLDESADMPESLFPEVIRPALADRKGGALFIGHPEDKIVFMSYMKMRKLLMTGTQKLLKQAKQIYLMTKN
;
A
#
# COMPACT_ATOMS: atom_id res chain seq x y z
N MET A 1 -13.44 -18.06 -14.73
CA MET A 1 -14.48 -17.20 -14.13
C MET A 1 -13.98 -15.76 -14.21
N GLN A 2 -14.71 -14.87 -14.85
CA GLN A 2 -14.38 -13.46 -14.95
C GLN A 2 -15.01 -12.73 -13.75
N ILE A 3 -14.20 -12.01 -12.99
CA ILE A 3 -14.67 -11.21 -11.84
C ILE A 3 -14.51 -9.76 -12.26
N GLU A 4 -15.60 -9.02 -12.24
CA GLU A 4 -15.62 -7.59 -12.52
C GLU A 4 -15.66 -6.81 -11.21
N ILE A 5 -14.60 -6.05 -10.94
CA ILE A 5 -14.52 -5.13 -9.79
C ILE A 5 -15.19 -3.81 -10.21
N PRO A 6 -16.12 -3.24 -9.41
CA PRO A 6 -16.83 -2.01 -9.75
C PRO A 6 -15.94 -0.76 -9.59
N TYR A 7 -14.79 -0.76 -10.27
CA TYR A 7 -13.78 0.29 -10.22
C TYR A 7 -13.35 0.69 -11.63
N THR A 8 -13.63 1.94 -11.98
CA THR A 8 -13.12 2.55 -13.21
C THR A 8 -12.11 3.61 -12.85
N PRO A 9 -10.80 3.38 -13.06
CA PRO A 9 -9.77 4.35 -12.75
C PRO A 9 -9.94 5.62 -13.64
N ARG A 10 -9.73 6.78 -13.05
CA ARG A 10 -9.56 8.02 -13.82
C ARG A 10 -8.26 7.95 -14.62
N PRO A 11 -8.08 8.73 -15.73
CA PRO A 11 -6.89 8.63 -16.58
C PRO A 11 -5.56 8.62 -15.80
N LEU A 12 -5.36 9.59 -14.89
CA LEU A 12 -4.14 9.64 -14.06
C LEU A 12 -4.02 8.47 -13.06
N GLN A 13 -5.15 7.90 -12.60
CA GLN A 13 -5.10 6.71 -11.74
C GLN A 13 -4.71 5.46 -12.55
N ALA A 14 -5.15 5.36 -13.80
CA ALA A 14 -4.74 4.28 -14.70
C ALA A 14 -3.23 4.33 -14.98
N GLU A 15 -2.71 5.50 -15.32
CA GLU A 15 -1.26 5.71 -15.48
C GLU A 15 -0.48 5.35 -14.21
N LEU A 16 -1.03 5.68 -13.03
CA LEU A 16 -0.45 5.30 -11.74
C LEU A 16 -0.42 3.80 -11.56
N HIS A 17 -1.50 3.07 -11.85
CA HIS A 17 -1.52 1.62 -11.75
C HIS A 17 -0.45 0.97 -12.64
N ASP A 18 -0.35 1.42 -13.89
CA ASP A 18 0.66 0.94 -14.84
C ASP A 18 2.10 1.21 -14.35
N ALA A 19 2.27 2.35 -13.71
CA ALA A 19 3.55 2.74 -13.16
C ALA A 19 3.89 1.93 -11.89
N LEU A 20 2.92 1.72 -10.99
CA LEU A 20 3.10 0.95 -9.76
C LEU A 20 3.39 -0.53 -10.04
N ASP A 21 2.81 -1.11 -11.09
CA ASP A 21 3.09 -2.49 -11.50
C ASP A 21 4.55 -2.71 -11.93
N LYS A 22 5.22 -1.64 -12.36
CA LYS A 22 6.63 -1.70 -12.82
C LYS A 22 7.65 -1.41 -11.74
N HIS A 23 7.20 -0.96 -10.56
CA HIS A 23 8.10 -0.47 -9.51
C HIS A 23 7.77 -1.09 -8.17
N ARG A 24 8.79 -1.70 -7.55
CA ARG A 24 8.67 -2.28 -6.20
C ARG A 24 8.38 -1.24 -5.12
N TRP A 25 8.89 -0.03 -5.27
CA TRP A 25 8.80 1.06 -4.31
C TRP A 25 8.32 2.32 -5.02
N ALA A 26 7.27 2.92 -4.50
CA ALA A 26 6.72 4.14 -5.08
C ALA A 26 6.30 5.13 -3.99
N VAL A 27 6.44 6.42 -4.32
CA VAL A 27 5.91 7.53 -3.53
C VAL A 27 4.99 8.33 -4.44
N VAL A 28 3.74 8.49 -4.01
CA VAL A 28 2.71 9.21 -4.75
C VAL A 28 2.21 10.37 -3.90
N VAL A 29 2.43 11.57 -4.39
CA VAL A 29 1.99 12.81 -3.76
C VAL A 29 0.90 13.42 -4.62
N CYS A 30 -0.32 13.49 -4.09
CA CYS A 30 -1.48 13.97 -4.81
C CYS A 30 -2.30 14.93 -3.95
N HIS A 31 -2.92 15.91 -4.60
CA HIS A 31 -3.87 16.82 -3.96
C HIS A 31 -5.09 16.10 -3.39
N ARG A 32 -5.79 16.79 -2.48
CA ARG A 32 -7.11 16.35 -1.99
C ARG A 32 -8.05 16.11 -3.18
N ARG A 33 -8.99 15.17 -3.04
CA ARG A 33 -9.98 14.78 -4.07
C ARG A 33 -9.41 14.06 -5.30
N PHE A 34 -8.12 13.72 -5.33
CA PHE A 34 -7.56 12.84 -6.37
C PHE A 34 -8.17 11.42 -6.32
N GLY A 35 -8.66 10.99 -5.16
CA GLY A 35 -9.15 9.63 -4.94
C GLY A 35 -8.01 8.65 -4.59
N LYS A 36 -7.00 9.13 -3.85
CA LYS A 36 -5.82 8.35 -3.42
C LYS A 36 -6.20 7.04 -2.76
N THR A 37 -7.11 7.09 -1.79
CA THR A 37 -7.54 5.91 -1.02
C THR A 37 -8.23 4.88 -1.91
N VAL A 38 -9.15 5.32 -2.77
CA VAL A 38 -9.85 4.45 -3.72
C VAL A 38 -8.85 3.75 -4.65
N MET A 39 -7.91 4.51 -5.22
CA MET A 39 -6.86 3.97 -6.08
C MET A 39 -5.98 2.97 -5.32
N ALA A 40 -5.54 3.31 -4.11
CA ALA A 40 -4.68 2.47 -3.28
C ALA A 40 -5.34 1.16 -2.87
N ILE A 41 -6.62 1.19 -2.46
CA ILE A 41 -7.39 -0.01 -2.11
C ILE A 41 -7.56 -0.93 -3.32
N ASN A 42 -7.88 -0.37 -4.49
CA ASN A 42 -8.01 -1.19 -5.70
C ASN A 42 -6.66 -1.75 -6.17
N HIS A 43 -5.57 -1.01 -5.98
CA HIS A 43 -4.23 -1.52 -6.26
C HIS A 43 -3.84 -2.66 -5.32
N LEU A 44 -4.15 -2.56 -4.01
CA LEU A 44 -3.96 -3.65 -3.05
C LEU A 44 -4.81 -4.88 -3.41
N LEU A 45 -6.08 -4.67 -3.76
CA LEU A 45 -6.98 -5.75 -4.15
C LEU A 45 -6.44 -6.48 -5.38
N ARG A 46 -5.98 -5.73 -6.39
CA ARG A 46 -5.33 -6.29 -7.58
C ARG A 46 -4.09 -7.11 -7.22
N HIS A 47 -3.21 -6.59 -6.35
CA HIS A 47 -2.04 -7.32 -5.88
C HIS A 47 -2.42 -8.62 -5.15
N ALA A 48 -3.41 -8.58 -4.27
CA ALA A 48 -3.85 -9.76 -3.53
C ALA A 48 -4.47 -10.84 -4.43
N VAL A 49 -5.21 -10.43 -5.47
CA VAL A 49 -5.88 -11.34 -6.41
C VAL A 49 -4.89 -11.94 -7.42
N LEU A 50 -3.98 -11.12 -7.96
CA LEU A 50 -3.08 -11.52 -9.05
C LEU A 50 -1.73 -12.08 -8.57
N CYS A 51 -1.46 -12.06 -7.26
CA CYS A 51 -0.21 -12.60 -6.72
C CYS A 51 -0.16 -14.13 -6.92
N ASP A 52 0.88 -14.60 -7.54
CA ASP A 52 1.16 -16.03 -7.82
C ASP A 52 1.73 -16.80 -6.61
N LYS A 53 2.13 -16.07 -5.56
CA LYS A 53 2.65 -16.65 -4.33
C LYS A 53 1.54 -17.27 -3.48
N PRO A 54 1.81 -18.35 -2.75
CA PRO A 54 0.81 -18.93 -1.85
C PRO A 54 0.47 -17.96 -0.72
N ASN A 55 -0.85 -17.88 -0.41
CA ASN A 55 -1.39 -17.07 0.68
C ASN A 55 -0.88 -15.61 0.68
N PRO A 56 -1.12 -14.83 -0.37
CA PRO A 56 -0.61 -13.47 -0.43
C PRO A 56 -1.12 -12.60 0.73
N ARG A 57 -0.25 -11.75 1.25
CA ARG A 57 -0.56 -10.82 2.35
C ARG A 57 -0.28 -9.40 1.90
N VAL A 58 -1.33 -8.60 1.89
CA VAL A 58 -1.21 -7.17 1.58
C VAL A 58 -1.83 -6.33 2.68
N ALA A 59 -1.29 -5.15 2.92
CA ALA A 59 -1.74 -4.29 3.99
C ALA A 59 -1.98 -2.85 3.54
N TYR A 60 -3.04 -2.23 4.07
CA TYR A 60 -3.22 -0.79 4.07
C TYR A 60 -2.93 -0.27 5.48
N ILE A 61 -1.96 0.61 5.59
CA ILE A 61 -1.47 1.11 6.88
C ILE A 61 -1.79 2.60 6.94
N ALA A 62 -2.55 3.00 7.96
CA ALA A 62 -2.86 4.39 8.28
C ALA A 62 -2.17 4.80 9.60
N PRO A 63 -2.06 6.09 9.91
CA PRO A 63 -1.49 6.53 11.19
C PRO A 63 -2.13 5.89 12.41
N THR A 64 -3.47 5.69 12.38
CA THR A 64 -4.21 4.98 13.44
C THR A 64 -5.17 3.94 12.87
N PHE A 65 -5.46 2.91 13.70
CA PHE A 65 -6.44 1.88 13.36
C PHE A 65 -7.84 2.47 13.09
N THR A 66 -8.23 3.48 13.89
CA THR A 66 -9.50 4.18 13.70
C THR A 66 -9.56 4.91 12.37
N GLN A 67 -8.46 5.53 11.92
CA GLN A 67 -8.39 6.15 10.59
C GLN A 67 -8.48 5.11 9.47
N ALA A 68 -7.74 3.99 9.59
CA ALA A 68 -7.84 2.89 8.64
C ALA A 68 -9.29 2.39 8.48
N LYS A 69 -10.00 2.20 9.60
CA LYS A 69 -11.41 1.79 9.63
C LYS A 69 -12.31 2.78 8.89
N ARG A 70 -12.25 4.05 9.29
CA ARG A 70 -13.16 5.10 8.77
C ARG A 70 -12.92 5.44 7.30
N ILE A 71 -11.67 5.31 6.83
CA ILE A 71 -11.29 5.83 5.51
C ILE A 71 -11.27 4.71 4.47
N ALA A 72 -10.75 3.53 4.81
CA ALA A 72 -10.41 2.53 3.81
C ALA A 72 -11.26 1.25 3.86
N PHE A 73 -11.81 0.88 5.02
CA PHE A 73 -12.47 -0.42 5.15
C PHE A 73 -13.79 -0.50 4.36
N ASP A 74 -14.57 0.57 4.34
CA ASP A 74 -15.80 0.59 3.55
C ASP A 74 -15.51 0.53 2.05
N TYR A 75 -14.46 1.19 1.56
CA TYR A 75 -14.01 1.05 0.18
C TYR A 75 -13.57 -0.39 -0.13
N LEU A 76 -12.82 -1.03 0.78
CA LEU A 76 -12.43 -2.42 0.60
C LEU A 76 -13.64 -3.34 0.46
N LYS A 77 -14.67 -3.16 1.30
CA LYS A 77 -15.92 -3.93 1.21
C LYS A 77 -16.59 -3.73 -0.14
N VAL A 78 -16.84 -2.48 -0.53
CA VAL A 78 -17.50 -2.13 -1.80
C VAL A 78 -16.82 -2.77 -3.01
N PHE A 79 -15.49 -2.74 -3.07
CA PHE A 79 -14.77 -3.25 -4.22
C PHE A 79 -14.54 -4.77 -4.18
N ALA A 80 -14.44 -5.37 -3.00
CA ALA A 80 -14.17 -6.79 -2.87
C ALA A 80 -15.45 -7.66 -2.79
N GLU A 81 -16.61 -7.10 -2.49
CA GLU A 81 -17.87 -7.88 -2.31
C GLU A 81 -18.29 -8.70 -3.54
N LYS A 82 -17.87 -8.28 -4.75
CA LYS A 82 -18.15 -9.00 -6.00
C LYS A 82 -17.27 -10.25 -6.18
N ILE A 83 -16.25 -10.43 -5.35
CA ILE A 83 -15.37 -11.61 -5.42
C ILE A 83 -16.10 -12.76 -4.72
N PRO A 84 -16.40 -13.87 -5.41
CA PRO A 84 -17.05 -15.00 -4.79
C PRO A 84 -16.25 -15.56 -3.61
N MET A 85 -16.95 -15.99 -2.55
CA MET A 85 -16.37 -16.57 -1.33
C MET A 85 -15.43 -15.62 -0.55
N VAL A 86 -15.45 -14.33 -0.84
CA VAL A 86 -14.78 -13.33 0.00
C VAL A 86 -15.36 -13.32 1.41
N ARG A 87 -14.51 -13.15 2.42
CA ARG A 87 -14.93 -13.06 3.83
C ARG A 87 -14.37 -11.81 4.48
N PHE A 88 -15.25 -11.05 5.12
CA PHE A 88 -14.87 -9.85 5.87
C PHE A 88 -14.89 -10.13 7.37
N HIS A 89 -13.87 -9.63 8.07
CA HIS A 89 -13.73 -9.68 9.53
C HIS A 89 -13.68 -8.25 10.06
N GLU A 90 -14.81 -7.76 10.52
CA GLU A 90 -15.04 -6.35 10.91
C GLU A 90 -14.16 -5.92 12.09
N THR A 91 -13.93 -6.81 13.06
CA THR A 91 -13.12 -6.50 14.24
C THR A 91 -11.63 -6.41 13.94
N GLU A 92 -11.16 -7.18 12.97
CA GLU A 92 -9.76 -7.23 12.57
C GLU A 92 -9.47 -6.36 11.33
N LEU A 93 -10.50 -5.72 10.77
CA LEU A 93 -10.44 -4.96 9.51
C LEU A 93 -9.73 -5.76 8.40
N ARG A 94 -10.16 -7.00 8.21
CA ARG A 94 -9.54 -7.98 7.35
C ARG A 94 -10.52 -8.49 6.29
N CYS A 95 -10.00 -8.72 5.10
CA CYS A 95 -10.70 -9.37 3.99
C CYS A 95 -9.89 -10.58 3.54
N ASP A 96 -10.48 -11.77 3.64
CA ASP A 96 -9.87 -13.02 3.17
C ASP A 96 -10.43 -13.37 1.79
N LEU A 97 -9.54 -13.69 0.85
CA LEU A 97 -9.85 -13.99 -0.55
C LEU A 97 -9.83 -15.51 -0.81
N PRO A 98 -10.53 -15.99 -1.85
CA PRO A 98 -10.62 -17.42 -2.17
C PRO A 98 -9.29 -18.08 -2.56
N ASN A 99 -8.31 -17.31 -3.02
CA ASN A 99 -6.95 -17.80 -3.31
C ASN A 99 -6.05 -17.92 -2.06
N GLY A 100 -6.61 -17.80 -0.85
CA GLY A 100 -5.87 -17.75 0.41
C GLY A 100 -5.25 -16.39 0.70
N GLY A 101 -5.43 -15.43 -0.20
CA GLY A 101 -4.95 -14.05 -0.04
C GLY A 101 -5.67 -13.32 1.10
N ARG A 102 -4.98 -12.37 1.70
CA ARG A 102 -5.53 -11.53 2.78
C ARG A 102 -5.16 -10.08 2.56
N ILE A 103 -6.15 -9.23 2.70
CA ILE A 103 -5.99 -7.78 2.75
C ILE A 103 -6.33 -7.34 4.17
N GLN A 104 -5.42 -6.67 4.84
CA GLN A 104 -5.60 -6.21 6.21
C GLN A 104 -5.35 -4.71 6.32
N LEU A 105 -6.21 -4.03 7.08
CA LEU A 105 -6.02 -2.62 7.41
C LEU A 105 -5.42 -2.52 8.81
N LEU A 106 -4.36 -1.74 8.94
CA LEU A 106 -3.52 -1.66 10.14
C LEU A 106 -3.33 -0.21 10.56
N GLY A 107 -3.15 0.00 11.87
CA GLY A 107 -2.74 1.28 12.43
C GLY A 107 -1.25 1.29 12.74
N ALA A 108 -0.61 2.43 12.50
CA ALA A 108 0.81 2.65 12.76
C ALA A 108 1.13 3.08 14.19
N GLU A 109 0.10 3.34 15.00
CA GLU A 109 0.23 3.84 16.37
C GLU A 109 0.99 2.88 17.31
N ASN A 110 0.98 1.60 17.01
CA ASN A 110 1.74 0.61 17.76
C ASN A 110 2.59 -0.25 16.82
N PRO A 111 3.80 0.19 16.42
CA PRO A 111 4.68 -0.56 15.52
C PRO A 111 5.04 -1.95 16.02
N SER A 112 5.08 -2.16 17.34
CA SER A 112 5.43 -3.45 17.92
C SER A 112 4.40 -4.54 17.61
N SER A 113 3.11 -4.18 17.49
CA SER A 113 2.05 -5.13 17.13
C SER A 113 2.13 -5.63 15.69
N LEU A 114 2.88 -4.94 14.84
CA LEU A 114 3.09 -5.28 13.44
C LEU A 114 4.34 -6.14 13.20
N ARG A 115 5.08 -6.48 14.26
CA ARG A 115 6.26 -7.36 14.14
C ARG A 115 5.83 -8.80 13.90
N GLY A 116 6.62 -9.53 13.12
CA GLY A 116 6.37 -10.94 12.82
C GLY A 116 5.38 -11.22 11.68
N ILE A 117 4.76 -10.19 11.10
CA ILE A 117 3.97 -10.35 9.88
C ILE A 117 4.89 -10.45 8.64
N TYR A 118 4.40 -11.08 7.59
CA TYR A 118 5.02 -10.98 6.27
C TYR A 118 4.06 -10.30 5.28
N LEU A 119 4.61 -9.58 4.32
CA LEU A 119 3.85 -8.81 3.34
C LEU A 119 4.39 -9.01 1.93
N ASP A 120 3.48 -9.14 0.98
CA ASP A 120 3.78 -9.11 -0.45
C ASP A 120 3.66 -7.69 -1.01
N TYR A 121 2.78 -6.88 -0.44
CA TYR A 121 2.65 -5.47 -0.77
C TYR A 121 2.01 -4.69 0.38
N CYS A 122 2.35 -3.41 0.51
CA CYS A 122 1.64 -2.53 1.42
C CYS A 122 1.50 -1.11 0.87
N VAL A 123 0.45 -0.44 1.35
CA VAL A 123 0.26 1.01 1.20
C VAL A 123 0.43 1.65 2.55
N LEU A 124 1.23 2.72 2.62
CA LEU A 124 1.34 3.59 3.79
C LEU A 124 0.68 4.92 3.44
N ASP A 125 -0.52 5.13 3.99
CA ASP A 125 -1.32 6.36 3.76
C ASP A 125 -1.01 7.39 4.83
N GLU A 126 -0.87 8.66 4.42
CA GLU A 126 -0.44 9.75 5.28
C GLU A 126 0.83 9.37 6.08
N SER A 127 1.81 8.84 5.37
CA SER A 127 3.03 8.27 5.96
C SER A 127 3.88 9.29 6.75
N ALA A 128 3.63 10.58 6.55
CA ALA A 128 4.22 11.68 7.30
C ALA A 128 3.84 11.66 8.79
N ASP A 129 2.65 11.18 9.11
CA ASP A 129 2.11 11.15 10.45
C ASP A 129 2.43 9.84 11.19
N MET A 130 3.19 8.95 10.56
CA MET A 130 3.58 7.68 11.15
C MET A 130 4.92 7.77 11.88
N PRO A 131 5.18 6.91 12.90
CA PRO A 131 6.48 6.83 13.55
C PRO A 131 7.61 6.57 12.53
N GLU A 132 8.70 7.33 12.63
CA GLU A 132 9.84 7.21 11.70
C GLU A 132 10.47 5.81 11.66
N SER A 133 10.44 5.10 12.79
CA SER A 133 10.97 3.75 12.93
C SER A 133 10.10 2.67 12.27
N LEU A 134 8.82 2.95 12.01
CA LEU A 134 7.86 1.97 11.49
C LEU A 134 8.38 1.30 10.20
N PHE A 135 8.72 2.10 9.20
CA PHE A 135 9.12 1.52 7.91
C PHE A 135 10.47 0.78 7.99
N PRO A 136 11.57 1.38 8.50
CA PRO A 136 12.87 0.72 8.50
C PRO A 136 12.94 -0.50 9.43
N GLU A 137 12.26 -0.49 10.57
CA GLU A 137 12.39 -1.52 11.59
C GLU A 137 11.32 -2.62 11.53
N VAL A 138 10.14 -2.31 10.95
CA VAL A 138 9.00 -3.23 10.97
C VAL A 138 8.55 -3.60 9.55
N ILE A 139 8.17 -2.61 8.73
CA ILE A 139 7.56 -2.90 7.43
C ILE A 139 8.58 -3.39 6.39
N ARG A 140 9.78 -2.81 6.36
CA ARG A 140 10.83 -3.26 5.44
C ARG A 140 11.25 -4.70 5.69
N PRO A 141 11.49 -5.15 6.93
CA PRO A 141 11.69 -6.58 7.23
C PRO A 141 10.52 -7.45 6.80
N ALA A 142 9.28 -7.06 7.10
CA ALA A 142 8.07 -7.80 6.70
C ALA A 142 7.94 -8.02 5.18
N LEU A 143 8.49 -7.11 4.37
CA LEU A 143 8.52 -7.18 2.91
C LEU A 143 9.74 -7.92 2.35
N ALA A 144 10.77 -8.15 3.18
CA ALA A 144 12.07 -8.63 2.69
C ALA A 144 12.00 -10.07 2.20
N ASP A 145 11.46 -10.98 3.00
CA ASP A 145 11.43 -12.42 2.74
C ASP A 145 10.69 -12.76 1.45
N ARG A 146 9.65 -12.02 1.17
CA ARG A 146 8.79 -12.24 -0.01
C ARG A 146 9.07 -11.27 -1.15
N LYS A 147 10.13 -10.45 -1.03
CA LYS A 147 10.48 -9.40 -2.00
C LYS A 147 9.30 -8.48 -2.31
N GLY A 148 8.48 -8.20 -1.30
CA GLY A 148 7.27 -7.40 -1.39
C GLY A 148 7.56 -5.94 -1.72
N GLY A 149 6.55 -5.22 -2.22
CA GLY A 149 6.60 -3.81 -2.59
C GLY A 149 5.88 -2.90 -1.60
N ALA A 150 6.12 -1.59 -1.72
CA ALA A 150 5.38 -0.61 -0.94
C ALA A 150 5.08 0.67 -1.73
N LEU A 151 3.89 1.20 -1.48
CA LEU A 151 3.41 2.48 -1.95
C LEU A 151 3.24 3.44 -0.77
N PHE A 152 3.93 4.56 -0.82
CA PHE A 152 3.72 5.66 0.11
C PHE A 152 2.83 6.70 -0.55
N ILE A 153 1.75 7.08 0.13
CA ILE A 153 0.84 8.14 -0.33
C ILE A 153 0.72 9.24 0.72
N GLY A 154 0.57 10.46 0.26
CA GLY A 154 0.47 11.63 1.14
C GLY A 154 0.08 12.89 0.39
N HIS A 155 0.07 14.01 1.12
CA HIS A 155 -0.30 15.32 0.61
C HIS A 155 0.93 16.14 0.18
N PRO A 156 0.80 17.06 -0.81
CA PRO A 156 1.88 17.98 -1.19
C PRO A 156 2.31 18.93 -0.07
N GLU A 157 1.39 19.25 0.85
CA GLU A 157 1.67 20.12 2.01
C GLU A 157 2.50 19.43 3.09
N ASP A 158 2.58 18.09 3.04
CA ASP A 158 3.38 17.30 3.95
C ASP A 158 4.86 17.42 3.57
N LYS A 159 5.54 18.44 4.09
CA LYS A 159 7.01 18.60 3.95
C LYS A 159 7.77 17.31 4.29
N ILE A 160 7.16 16.46 5.10
CA ILE A 160 7.69 15.17 5.56
C ILE A 160 7.58 14.10 4.47
N VAL A 161 6.66 14.17 3.52
CA VAL A 161 6.59 13.19 2.41
C VAL A 161 7.85 13.29 1.55
N PHE A 162 8.33 14.50 1.28
CA PHE A 162 9.63 14.71 0.63
C PHE A 162 10.78 14.20 1.49
N MET A 163 10.74 14.43 2.81
CA MET A 163 11.75 13.94 3.75
C MET A 163 11.70 12.42 3.90
N SER A 164 10.51 11.82 3.93
CA SER A 164 10.35 10.35 3.93
C SER A 164 10.90 9.74 2.65
N TYR A 165 10.68 10.38 1.52
CA TYR A 165 11.31 10.01 0.25
C TYR A 165 12.83 10.12 0.32
N MET A 166 13.37 11.22 0.82
CA MET A 166 14.83 11.41 0.95
C MET A 166 15.43 10.41 1.96
N LYS A 167 14.73 10.11 3.07
CA LYS A 167 15.13 9.08 4.04
C LYS A 167 15.05 7.67 3.41
N MET A 168 13.99 7.37 2.69
CA MET A 168 13.84 6.09 1.95
C MET A 168 14.95 5.95 0.90
N ARG A 169 15.24 7.00 0.14
CA ARG A 169 16.36 7.04 -0.81
C ARG A 169 17.69 6.77 -0.11
N LYS A 170 17.93 7.41 1.04
CA LYS A 170 19.16 7.20 1.84
C LYS A 170 19.25 5.77 2.36
N LEU A 171 18.16 5.20 2.88
CA LEU A 171 18.08 3.80 3.35
C LEU A 171 18.27 2.78 2.22
N LEU A 172 17.75 3.06 1.03
CA LEU A 172 17.98 2.22 -0.15
C LEU A 172 19.41 2.34 -0.69
N MET A 173 20.04 3.51 -0.53
CA MET A 173 21.43 3.75 -0.97
C MET A 173 22.49 3.15 -0.03
N THR A 174 22.19 3.00 1.26
CA THR A 174 23.12 2.39 2.22
C THR A 174 23.17 0.86 2.15
N GLY A 175 22.27 0.23 1.39
CA GLY A 175 22.20 -1.21 1.19
C GLY A 175 22.42 -1.60 -0.27
N THR A 176 23.67 -1.59 -0.76
CA THR A 176 24.14 -2.12 -2.06
C THR A 176 23.91 -1.25 -3.30
N GLN A 177 25.00 -0.72 -3.86
CA GLN A 177 25.06 -0.02 -5.17
C GLN A 177 24.48 -0.84 -6.36
N LYS A 178 24.27 -2.14 -6.18
CA LYS A 178 23.77 -3.04 -7.23
C LYS A 178 22.26 -2.93 -7.47
N LEU A 179 21.49 -2.48 -6.48
CA LEU A 179 20.03 -2.31 -6.59
C LEU A 179 19.62 -0.94 -7.20
N LEU A 180 20.53 0.01 -7.26
CA LEU A 180 20.29 1.35 -7.81
C LEU A 180 20.03 1.38 -9.32
N LYS A 181 20.48 0.38 -10.07
CA LYS A 181 20.23 0.30 -11.53
C LYS A 181 18.82 -0.17 -11.88
N GLN A 182 18.05 -0.71 -10.93
CA GLN A 182 16.68 -1.20 -11.13
C GLN A 182 15.58 -0.33 -10.52
N ALA A 183 15.91 0.60 -9.65
CA ALA A 183 14.94 1.51 -9.06
C ALA A 183 14.77 2.77 -9.93
N LYS A 184 14.06 2.64 -11.05
CA LYS A 184 13.46 3.84 -11.67
C LYS A 184 12.39 4.35 -10.72
N GLN A 185 12.62 5.52 -10.15
CA GLN A 185 11.76 6.19 -9.20
C GLN A 185 10.61 6.87 -9.93
N ILE A 186 9.38 6.54 -9.54
CA ILE A 186 8.21 7.31 -9.95
C ILE A 186 8.00 8.40 -8.91
N TYR A 187 8.26 9.60 -9.33
CA TYR A 187 7.88 10.82 -8.63
C TYR A 187 6.72 11.43 -9.41
N LEU A 188 5.49 11.08 -9.06
CA LEU A 188 4.32 11.66 -9.69
C LEU A 188 3.80 12.82 -8.81
N MET A 189 4.27 14.02 -9.13
CA MET A 189 3.61 15.24 -8.70
C MET A 189 2.52 15.59 -9.71
N THR A 190 1.27 15.43 -9.32
CA THR A 190 0.17 16.00 -10.09
C THR A 190 0.11 17.50 -9.79
N LYS A 191 0.56 18.34 -10.72
CA LYS A 191 0.23 19.77 -10.74
C LYS A 191 -1.20 19.94 -11.20
N ASN A 192 -1.95 20.85 -10.57
CA ASN A 192 -3.25 21.32 -11.06
C ASN A 192 -3.14 21.87 -12.47
#